data_9d0b17b033028975f5ff5607c785307b
#
_entry.id   9d0b17b033028975f5ff5607c785307b
#
_cell.length_a   1.000
_cell.length_b   1.000
_cell.length_c   1.000
_cell.angle_alpha   90.00
_cell.angle_beta   90.00
_cell.angle_gamma   90.00
#
_symmetry.space_group_name_H-M   'P 1'
#
loop_
_entity.id
_entity.type
_entity.pdbx_description
1 polymer ?
#
loop_
_entity_poly.entity_id
_entity_poly.type
_entity_poly.pdbx_seq_one_letter_code
_entity_poly.pdbx_strand_id
1 'polypeptide(L)'
;MGGRNHMTPKEIANQNLANTIIKNMAKKNLEGYYCATSAEAVEKALSLMPEGSSVTWCGSMTLTECGLMDALKTANYELIDRDTAKTPQEAREMYAKQVMADYYLTSSNAITAEGELVNIDGRANRVSCLCWGPENVIIIAGMNKVTADVESAVKRIRTFAAPPNTVRLNRNTPCAQTGKCGNCYSPDCICSQIVITRRSSTPNRIKVILVGEELGY
;
A
#
# COMPACT_ATOMS: atom_id res chain seq x y z
N MET A 1 -36.52 -1.49 -15.50
CA MET A 1 -36.20 -0.07 -15.15
C MET A 1 -34.85 -0.08 -14.49
N GLY A 2 -33.80 0.19 -15.27
CA GLY A 2 -32.42 0.23 -14.76
C GLY A 2 -32.19 1.52 -14.01
N GLY A 3 -32.08 1.44 -12.69
CA GLY A 3 -31.65 2.57 -11.88
C GLY A 3 -30.24 2.99 -12.32
N ARG A 4 -30.11 4.19 -12.88
CA ARG A 4 -28.80 4.82 -13.02
C ARG A 4 -28.27 5.02 -11.60
N ASN A 5 -27.22 4.31 -11.24
CA ASN A 5 -26.47 4.58 -10.01
C ASN A 5 -25.91 6.01 -10.17
N HIS A 6 -26.61 6.99 -9.60
CA HIS A 6 -26.12 8.36 -9.57
C HIS A 6 -25.01 8.43 -8.52
N MET A 7 -23.75 8.63 -8.99
CA MET A 7 -22.64 8.90 -8.09
C MET A 7 -22.96 10.12 -7.21
N THR A 8 -22.62 9.99 -5.94
CA THR A 8 -22.71 11.10 -4.99
C THR A 8 -21.69 12.18 -5.31
N PRO A 9 -21.89 13.44 -4.88
CA PRO A 9 -20.88 14.49 -5.04
C PRO A 9 -19.51 14.12 -4.45
N LYS A 10 -19.44 13.32 -3.36
CA LYS A 10 -18.20 12.83 -2.77
C LYS A 10 -17.48 11.85 -3.72
N GLU A 11 -18.21 10.92 -4.32
CA GLU A 11 -17.64 9.95 -5.28
C GLU A 11 -17.10 10.65 -6.53
N ILE A 12 -17.84 11.64 -7.07
CA ILE A 12 -17.40 12.44 -8.20
C ILE A 12 -16.12 13.22 -7.86
N ALA A 13 -16.09 13.85 -6.68
CA ALA A 13 -14.92 14.60 -6.22
C ALA A 13 -13.70 13.68 -6.03
N ASN A 14 -13.89 12.50 -5.44
CA ASN A 14 -12.82 11.49 -5.29
C ASN A 14 -12.29 11.03 -6.65
N GLN A 15 -13.14 10.74 -7.60
CA GLN A 15 -12.73 10.34 -8.95
C GLN A 15 -11.96 11.47 -9.67
N ASN A 16 -12.41 12.71 -9.54
CA ASN A 16 -11.73 13.87 -10.12
C ASN A 16 -10.33 14.06 -9.50
N LEU A 17 -10.22 13.92 -8.17
CA LEU A 17 -8.95 14.01 -7.47
C LEU A 17 -8.03 12.85 -7.87
N ALA A 18 -8.53 11.62 -7.93
CA ALA A 18 -7.77 10.46 -8.39
C ALA A 18 -7.21 10.66 -9.80
N ASN A 19 -8.03 11.16 -10.73
CA ASN A 19 -7.59 11.49 -12.10
C ASN A 19 -6.48 12.56 -12.12
N THR A 20 -6.53 13.51 -11.22
CA THR A 20 -5.47 14.54 -11.08
C THR A 20 -4.18 13.91 -10.57
N ILE A 21 -4.27 13.07 -9.53
CA ILE A 21 -3.12 12.34 -8.98
C ILE A 21 -2.48 11.44 -10.03
N ILE A 22 -3.27 10.70 -10.80
CA ILE A 22 -2.79 9.83 -11.88
C ILE A 22 -1.99 10.61 -12.94
N LYS A 23 -2.47 11.79 -13.34
CA LYS A 23 -1.75 12.67 -14.26
C LYS A 23 -0.41 13.14 -13.68
N ASN A 24 -0.36 13.41 -12.38
CA ASN A 24 0.86 13.80 -11.69
C ASN A 24 1.84 12.62 -11.53
N MET A 25 1.32 11.42 -11.24
CA MET A 25 2.09 10.18 -11.18
C MET A 25 2.79 9.86 -12.49
N ALA A 26 2.12 10.05 -13.64
CA ALA A 26 2.70 9.81 -14.95
C ALA A 26 3.97 10.64 -15.20
N LYS A 27 4.03 11.88 -14.71
CA LYS A 27 5.21 12.76 -14.78
C LYS A 27 6.38 12.24 -13.91
N LYS A 28 6.11 11.31 -13.01
CA LYS A 28 7.03 10.74 -12.01
C LYS A 28 7.43 9.29 -12.33
N ASN A 29 7.12 8.80 -13.53
CA ASN A 29 7.30 7.42 -13.96
C ASN A 29 6.53 6.41 -13.08
N LEU A 30 5.43 6.83 -12.47
CA LEU A 30 4.50 5.99 -11.76
C LEU A 30 3.27 5.77 -12.64
N GLU A 31 2.78 4.56 -12.71
CA GLU A 31 1.57 4.22 -13.45
C GLU A 31 0.37 4.24 -12.49
N GLY A 32 -0.66 5.02 -12.78
CA GLY A 32 -1.82 5.19 -11.92
C GLY A 32 -3.11 4.70 -12.55
N TYR A 33 -4.00 4.13 -11.72
CA TYR A 33 -5.34 3.67 -12.09
C TYR A 33 -6.34 4.12 -11.03
N TYR A 34 -7.58 4.30 -11.43
CA TYR A 34 -8.71 4.51 -10.52
C TYR A 34 -9.73 3.39 -10.71
N CYS A 35 -10.16 2.81 -9.60
CA CYS A 35 -11.25 1.85 -9.50
C CYS A 35 -12.28 2.38 -8.52
N ALA A 36 -13.56 2.34 -8.87
CA ALA A 36 -14.61 2.83 -7.98
C ALA A 36 -14.77 1.91 -6.76
N THR A 37 -14.55 0.60 -6.94
CA THR A 37 -14.77 -0.44 -5.93
C THR A 37 -13.54 -1.31 -5.71
N SER A 38 -13.51 -2.00 -4.58
CA SER A 38 -12.51 -3.02 -4.24
C SER A 38 -12.50 -4.16 -5.25
N ALA A 39 -13.65 -4.59 -5.73
CA ALA A 39 -13.74 -5.67 -6.72
C ALA A 39 -13.03 -5.28 -8.04
N GLU A 40 -13.29 -4.07 -8.55
CA GLU A 40 -12.59 -3.55 -9.73
C GLU A 40 -11.08 -3.42 -9.50
N ALA A 41 -10.67 -3.05 -8.28
CA ALA A 41 -9.25 -2.93 -7.94
C ALA A 41 -8.55 -4.29 -7.92
N VAL A 42 -9.22 -5.34 -7.42
CA VAL A 42 -8.71 -6.72 -7.47
C VAL A 42 -8.57 -7.21 -8.90
N GLU A 43 -9.60 -7.06 -9.73
CA GLU A 43 -9.55 -7.41 -11.15
C GLU A 43 -8.40 -6.69 -11.86
N LYS A 44 -8.26 -5.38 -11.60
CA LYS A 44 -7.16 -4.59 -12.16
C LYS A 44 -5.81 -5.12 -11.70
N ALA A 45 -5.62 -5.40 -10.42
CA ALA A 45 -4.35 -5.93 -9.90
C ALA A 45 -3.99 -7.26 -10.55
N LEU A 46 -4.95 -8.19 -10.65
CA LEU A 46 -4.73 -9.49 -11.32
C LEU A 46 -4.41 -9.32 -12.81
N SER A 47 -5.09 -8.41 -13.51
CA SER A 47 -4.83 -8.15 -14.93
C SER A 47 -3.42 -7.58 -15.23
N LEU A 48 -2.74 -7.04 -14.22
CA LEU A 48 -1.39 -6.50 -14.33
C LEU A 48 -0.31 -7.57 -14.10
N MET A 49 -0.69 -8.75 -13.64
CA MET A 49 0.23 -9.84 -13.30
C MET A 49 -0.02 -11.04 -14.23
N PRO A 50 0.94 -11.42 -15.10
CA PRO A 50 0.84 -12.63 -15.90
C PRO A 50 0.73 -13.88 -15.01
N GLU A 51 -0.04 -14.88 -15.46
CA GLU A 51 -0.08 -16.18 -14.79
C GLU A 51 1.31 -16.81 -14.68
N GLY A 52 1.56 -17.53 -13.59
CA GLY A 52 2.83 -18.16 -13.30
C GLY A 52 3.90 -17.21 -12.71
N SER A 53 3.60 -15.90 -12.61
CA SER A 53 4.54 -14.95 -11.98
C SER A 53 4.75 -15.29 -10.50
N SER A 54 5.95 -15.00 -10.00
CA SER A 54 6.24 -15.03 -8.57
C SER A 54 5.71 -13.75 -7.90
N VAL A 55 4.88 -13.93 -6.87
CA VAL A 55 4.17 -12.82 -6.20
C VAL A 55 4.44 -12.85 -4.72
N THR A 56 4.83 -11.71 -4.18
CA THR A 56 5.03 -11.52 -2.73
C THR A 56 4.30 -10.28 -2.24
N TRP A 57 4.13 -10.15 -0.93
CA TRP A 57 3.39 -9.04 -0.32
C TRP A 57 3.90 -8.66 1.06
N CYS A 58 3.46 -7.48 1.54
CA CYS A 58 3.60 -7.09 2.93
C CYS A 58 2.29 -7.33 3.73
N GLY A 59 2.38 -7.30 5.05
CA GLY A 59 1.20 -7.25 5.91
C GLY A 59 0.46 -5.93 5.75
N SER A 60 -0.63 -5.92 5.00
CA SER A 60 -1.44 -4.74 4.68
C SER A 60 -2.92 -5.03 4.87
N MET A 61 -3.58 -4.27 5.74
CA MET A 61 -5.03 -4.37 5.92
C MET A 61 -5.77 -4.04 4.63
N THR A 62 -5.30 -3.06 3.87
CA THR A 62 -5.88 -2.72 2.56
C THR A 62 -5.96 -3.92 1.62
N LEU A 63 -4.89 -4.72 1.50
CA LEU A 63 -4.87 -5.90 0.62
C LEU A 63 -5.82 -6.99 1.10
N THR A 64 -6.01 -7.10 2.42
CA THR A 64 -6.97 -8.04 3.02
C THR A 64 -8.41 -7.55 2.83
N GLU A 65 -8.68 -6.30 3.17
CA GLU A 65 -10.03 -5.71 3.12
C GLU A 65 -10.59 -5.62 1.71
N CYS A 66 -9.75 -5.33 0.70
CA CYS A 66 -10.20 -5.32 -0.69
C CYS A 66 -10.42 -6.72 -1.29
N GLY A 67 -10.04 -7.80 -0.59
CA GLY A 67 -10.21 -9.18 -1.06
C GLY A 67 -9.09 -9.71 -1.95
N LEU A 68 -8.01 -8.93 -2.19
CA LEU A 68 -6.91 -9.38 -3.05
C LEU A 68 -6.22 -10.63 -2.50
N MET A 69 -6.03 -10.71 -1.17
CA MET A 69 -5.36 -11.86 -0.56
C MET A 69 -6.12 -13.17 -0.78
N ASP A 70 -7.44 -13.14 -0.83
CA ASP A 70 -8.26 -14.33 -1.12
C ASP A 70 -8.25 -14.66 -2.62
N ALA A 71 -8.27 -13.66 -3.48
CA ALA A 71 -8.17 -13.84 -4.92
C ALA A 71 -6.83 -14.50 -5.33
N LEU A 72 -5.71 -14.13 -4.69
CA LEU A 72 -4.40 -14.73 -4.94
C LEU A 72 -4.35 -16.23 -4.65
N LYS A 73 -5.08 -16.72 -3.62
CA LYS A 73 -5.10 -18.15 -3.26
C LYS A 73 -5.72 -19.04 -4.33
N THR A 74 -6.57 -18.48 -5.18
CA THR A 74 -7.27 -19.18 -6.24
C THR A 74 -6.66 -18.96 -7.63
N ALA A 75 -5.73 -18.02 -7.74
CA ALA A 75 -5.07 -17.69 -8.99
C ALA A 75 -3.78 -18.52 -9.18
N ASN A 76 -3.33 -18.63 -10.43
CA ASN A 76 -2.14 -19.42 -10.79
C ASN A 76 -0.87 -18.58 -10.68
N TYR A 77 -0.37 -18.37 -9.43
CA TYR A 77 0.87 -17.65 -9.11
C TYR A 77 1.79 -18.48 -8.23
N GLU A 78 3.10 -18.23 -8.31
CA GLU A 78 4.07 -18.70 -7.32
C GLU A 78 4.06 -17.75 -6.12
N LEU A 79 3.38 -18.12 -5.04
CA LEU A 79 3.21 -17.27 -3.87
C LEU A 79 4.41 -17.39 -2.92
N ILE A 80 5.12 -16.28 -2.71
CA ILE A 80 6.23 -16.17 -1.77
C ILE A 80 5.71 -15.52 -0.48
N ASP A 81 5.21 -16.35 0.43
CA ASP A 81 4.65 -15.92 1.71
C ASP A 81 5.69 -15.97 2.83
N ARG A 82 6.10 -14.79 3.31
CA ARG A 82 7.08 -14.66 4.39
C ARG A 82 6.59 -15.20 5.74
N ASP A 83 5.28 -15.26 5.95
CA ASP A 83 4.69 -15.70 7.22
C ASP A 83 4.77 -17.23 7.39
N THR A 84 5.25 -17.96 6.38
CA THR A 84 5.56 -19.38 6.41
C THR A 84 6.91 -19.68 7.10
N ALA A 85 7.79 -18.69 7.24
CA ALA A 85 9.08 -18.85 7.91
C ALA A 85 8.91 -19.09 9.42
N LYS A 86 9.57 -20.13 9.94
CA LYS A 86 9.48 -20.56 11.36
C LYS A 86 10.70 -20.14 12.16
N THR A 87 11.80 -19.86 11.52
CA THR A 87 13.07 -19.49 12.17
C THR A 87 13.58 -18.14 11.63
N PRO A 88 14.43 -17.43 12.38
CA PRO A 88 15.08 -16.21 11.90
C PRO A 88 15.89 -16.41 10.61
N GLN A 89 16.50 -17.59 10.45
CA GLN A 89 17.25 -17.92 9.23
C GLN A 89 16.31 -18.07 8.04
N GLU A 90 15.22 -18.85 8.18
CA GLU A 90 14.19 -18.98 7.14
C GLU A 90 13.57 -17.63 6.79
N ALA A 91 13.32 -16.77 7.78
CA ALA A 91 12.79 -15.42 7.52
C ALA A 91 13.75 -14.57 6.66
N ARG A 92 15.07 -14.73 6.87
CA ARG A 92 16.08 -14.04 6.06
C ARG A 92 16.15 -14.58 4.63
N GLU A 93 16.08 -15.89 4.48
CA GLU A 93 16.06 -16.56 3.17
C GLU A 93 14.78 -16.22 2.40
N MET A 94 13.64 -16.21 3.10
CA MET A 94 12.38 -15.78 2.51
C MET A 94 12.43 -14.33 2.04
N TYR A 95 13.05 -13.44 2.84
CA TYR A 95 13.24 -12.05 2.43
C TYR A 95 14.09 -11.92 1.15
N ALA A 96 15.15 -12.72 1.01
CA ALA A 96 15.94 -12.76 -0.22
C ALA A 96 15.10 -13.19 -1.44
N LYS A 97 14.20 -14.18 -1.27
CA LYS A 97 13.25 -14.58 -2.32
C LYS A 97 12.26 -13.45 -2.65
N GLN A 98 11.74 -12.75 -1.63
CA GLN A 98 10.84 -11.61 -1.85
C GLN A 98 11.49 -10.51 -2.69
N VAL A 99 12.77 -10.22 -2.47
CA VAL A 99 13.53 -9.22 -3.23
C VAL A 99 13.67 -9.58 -4.71
N MET A 100 13.66 -10.88 -5.03
CA MET A 100 13.80 -11.41 -6.39
C MET A 100 12.47 -11.75 -7.07
N ALA A 101 11.34 -11.46 -6.42
CA ALA A 101 10.03 -11.75 -6.99
C ALA A 101 9.69 -10.85 -8.20
N ASP A 102 8.86 -11.35 -9.10
CA ASP A 102 8.37 -10.57 -10.25
C ASP A 102 7.44 -9.45 -9.80
N TYR A 103 6.58 -9.72 -8.80
CA TYR A 103 5.58 -8.77 -8.30
C TYR A 103 5.59 -8.65 -6.79
N TYR A 104 5.59 -7.41 -6.32
CA TYR A 104 5.40 -7.06 -4.92
C TYR A 104 4.10 -6.29 -4.71
N LEU A 105 3.23 -6.82 -3.85
CA LEU A 105 1.94 -6.22 -3.53
C LEU A 105 2.03 -5.50 -2.19
N THR A 106 1.59 -4.26 -2.15
CA THR A 106 1.62 -3.43 -0.95
C THR A 106 0.53 -2.36 -0.98
N SER A 107 0.45 -1.58 0.07
CA SER A 107 -0.25 -0.30 0.12
C SER A 107 0.72 0.81 0.46
N SER A 108 0.33 2.07 0.26
CA SER A 108 1.02 3.23 0.80
C SER A 108 0.31 3.74 2.05
N ASN A 109 1.06 4.23 3.04
CA ASN A 109 0.44 4.82 4.23
C ASN A 109 -0.24 6.17 3.92
N ALA A 110 0.28 6.92 2.94
CA ALA A 110 -0.39 8.09 2.38
C ALA A 110 0.09 8.34 0.94
N ILE A 111 -0.72 9.05 0.18
CA ILE A 111 -0.44 9.48 -1.19
C ILE A 111 -0.76 10.98 -1.26
N THR A 112 0.18 11.79 -1.77
CA THR A 112 -0.08 13.23 -1.92
C THR A 112 -0.90 13.53 -3.17
N ALA A 113 -1.58 14.68 -3.20
CA ALA A 113 -2.27 15.17 -4.40
C ALA A 113 -1.31 15.32 -5.61
N GLU A 114 -0.02 15.54 -5.34
CA GLU A 114 1.04 15.57 -6.34
C GLU A 114 1.50 14.16 -6.79
N GLY A 115 0.95 13.08 -6.22
CA GLY A 115 1.25 11.71 -6.61
C GLY A 115 2.55 11.16 -6.00
N GLU A 116 3.00 11.66 -4.86
CA GLU A 116 4.11 11.09 -4.10
C GLU A 116 3.59 10.05 -3.12
N LEU A 117 4.37 8.98 -2.92
CA LEU A 117 4.05 7.94 -1.95
C LEU A 117 4.80 8.21 -0.64
N VAL A 118 4.08 8.29 0.47
CA VAL A 118 4.67 8.53 1.78
C VAL A 118 4.42 7.32 2.67
N ASN A 119 5.51 6.75 3.18
CA ASN A 119 5.47 5.54 3.98
C ASN A 119 6.30 5.72 5.25
N ILE A 120 5.75 5.30 6.38
CA ILE A 120 6.49 5.14 7.64
C ILE A 120 6.57 3.65 7.96
N ASP A 121 7.76 3.16 8.28
CA ASP A 121 8.04 1.74 8.47
C ASP A 121 8.91 1.50 9.70
N GLY A 122 8.77 0.35 10.35
CA GLY A 122 9.53 -0.03 11.53
C GLY A 122 10.88 -0.66 11.20
N ARG A 123 10.87 -1.70 10.38
CA ARG A 123 12.06 -2.51 10.05
C ARG A 123 12.62 -2.23 8.65
N ALA A 124 11.98 -1.36 7.89
CA ALA A 124 12.27 -1.07 6.50
C ALA A 124 12.08 -2.23 5.50
N ASN A 125 11.70 -3.41 5.93
CA ASN A 125 11.52 -4.57 5.04
C ASN A 125 10.41 -4.36 4.00
N ARG A 126 9.35 -3.63 4.32
CA ARG A 126 8.30 -3.26 3.38
C ARG A 126 8.78 -2.20 2.39
N VAL A 127 9.38 -1.14 2.89
CA VAL A 127 9.82 -0.03 2.04
C VAL A 127 11.05 -0.38 1.21
N SER A 128 11.88 -1.35 1.61
CA SER A 128 12.99 -1.82 0.79
C SER A 128 12.50 -2.46 -0.51
N CYS A 129 11.49 -3.34 -0.47
CA CYS A 129 10.87 -3.90 -1.67
C CYS A 129 10.15 -2.85 -2.53
N LEU A 130 9.64 -1.78 -1.91
CA LEU A 130 9.11 -0.64 -2.65
C LEU A 130 10.22 0.14 -3.36
N CYS A 131 11.30 0.44 -2.65
CA CYS A 131 12.42 1.24 -3.18
C CYS A 131 13.22 0.46 -4.24
N TRP A 132 13.48 -0.81 -3.97
CA TRP A 132 14.30 -1.68 -4.81
C TRP A 132 13.94 -3.16 -4.58
N GLY A 133 14.27 -4.02 -5.53
CA GLY A 133 14.09 -5.47 -5.45
C GLY A 133 13.13 -5.96 -6.52
N PRO A 134 11.87 -6.30 -6.19
CA PRO A 134 10.92 -6.85 -7.15
C PRO A 134 10.79 -6.02 -8.43
N GLU A 135 10.64 -6.69 -9.56
CA GLU A 135 10.59 -6.04 -10.86
C GLU A 135 9.37 -5.12 -11.00
N ASN A 136 8.26 -5.51 -10.40
CA ASN A 136 7.02 -4.75 -10.40
C ASN A 136 6.50 -4.57 -8.97
N VAL A 137 5.95 -3.39 -8.70
CA VAL A 137 5.27 -3.07 -7.44
C VAL A 137 3.85 -2.64 -7.75
N ILE A 138 2.86 -3.32 -7.18
CA ILE A 138 1.46 -2.93 -7.26
C ILE A 138 1.02 -2.41 -5.89
N ILE A 139 0.54 -1.18 -5.88
CA ILE A 139 0.05 -0.50 -4.68
C ILE A 139 -1.47 -0.33 -4.81
N ILE A 140 -2.22 -0.85 -3.83
CA ILE A 140 -3.65 -0.55 -3.70
C ILE A 140 -3.82 0.40 -2.53
N ALA A 141 -4.56 1.48 -2.74
CA ALA A 141 -4.82 2.48 -1.70
C ALA A 141 -6.22 3.09 -1.84
N GLY A 142 -6.99 3.08 -0.76
CA GLY A 142 -8.26 3.80 -0.71
C GLY A 142 -8.06 5.30 -0.74
N MET A 143 -9.05 6.04 -1.25
CA MET A 143 -9.03 7.50 -1.30
C MET A 143 -8.93 8.16 0.09
N ASN A 144 -9.25 7.43 1.17
CA ASN A 144 -9.02 7.85 2.55
C ASN A 144 -7.52 8.09 2.90
N LYS A 145 -6.58 7.63 2.05
CA LYS A 145 -5.14 7.80 2.24
C LYS A 145 -4.56 8.99 1.47
N VAL A 146 -5.38 9.70 0.72
CA VAL A 146 -4.94 10.87 -0.03
C VAL A 146 -4.82 12.08 0.88
N THR A 147 -3.74 12.84 0.70
CA THR A 147 -3.42 14.06 1.45
C THR A 147 -2.97 15.18 0.52
N ALA A 148 -2.99 16.41 0.99
CA ALA A 148 -2.60 17.55 0.17
C ALA A 148 -1.10 17.51 -0.21
N ASP A 149 -0.24 17.22 0.76
CA ASP A 149 1.22 17.32 0.66
C ASP A 149 1.93 16.31 1.56
N VAL A 150 3.26 16.30 1.54
CA VAL A 150 4.10 15.39 2.34
C VAL A 150 3.95 15.66 3.84
N GLU A 151 3.83 16.92 4.26
CA GLU A 151 3.67 17.25 5.68
C GLU A 151 2.35 16.69 6.22
N SER A 152 1.26 16.92 5.50
CA SER A 152 -0.07 16.38 5.81
C SER A 152 -0.07 14.84 5.77
N ALA A 153 0.69 14.23 4.86
CA ALA A 153 0.86 12.79 4.77
C ALA A 153 1.52 12.21 6.04
N VAL A 154 2.61 12.80 6.49
CA VAL A 154 3.28 12.39 7.75
C VAL A 154 2.36 12.58 8.96
N LYS A 155 1.63 13.69 9.02
CA LYS A 155 0.63 13.94 10.07
C LYS A 155 -0.47 12.87 10.05
N ARG A 156 -1.04 12.58 8.86
CA ARG A 156 -2.03 11.52 8.69
C ARG A 156 -1.52 10.17 9.18
N ILE A 157 -0.32 9.77 8.79
CA ILE A 157 0.23 8.47 9.16
C ILE A 157 0.38 8.35 10.68
N ARG A 158 0.91 9.39 11.32
CA ARG A 158 1.09 9.43 12.78
C ARG A 158 -0.21 9.50 13.56
N THR A 159 -1.27 10.04 12.97
CA THR A 159 -2.58 10.24 13.64
C THR A 159 -3.53 9.07 13.38
N PHE A 160 -3.64 8.62 12.11
CA PHE A 160 -4.67 7.68 11.69
C PHE A 160 -4.14 6.28 11.35
N ALA A 161 -2.87 6.14 10.92
CA ALA A 161 -2.37 4.84 10.52
C ALA A 161 -1.53 4.15 11.62
N ALA A 162 -0.60 4.84 12.25
CA ALA A 162 0.30 4.23 13.22
C ALA A 162 -0.41 3.74 14.51
N PRO A 163 -1.30 4.51 15.17
CA PRO A 163 -1.94 4.06 16.40
C PRO A 163 -2.73 2.75 16.23
N PRO A 164 -3.69 2.62 15.31
CA PRO A 164 -4.43 1.36 15.15
C PRO A 164 -3.50 0.22 14.71
N ASN A 165 -2.46 0.49 13.92
CA ASN A 165 -1.51 -0.53 13.51
C ASN A 165 -0.67 -1.06 14.68
N THR A 166 -0.28 -0.22 15.64
CA THR A 166 0.42 -0.65 16.86
C THR A 166 -0.48 -1.52 17.73
N VAL A 167 -1.76 -1.20 17.85
CA VAL A 167 -2.76 -2.04 18.53
C VAL A 167 -2.88 -3.40 17.84
N ARG A 168 -3.08 -3.42 16.52
CA ARG A 168 -3.18 -4.67 15.73
C ARG A 168 -1.94 -5.56 15.90
N LEU A 169 -0.76 -4.95 15.95
CA LEU A 169 0.52 -5.66 16.10
C LEU A 169 0.87 -5.97 17.57
N ASN A 170 -0.02 -5.67 18.50
CA ASN A 170 0.19 -5.84 19.95
C ASN A 170 1.52 -5.23 20.43
N ARG A 171 1.79 -3.96 20.04
CA ARG A 171 3.01 -3.23 20.40
C ARG A 171 2.81 -2.41 21.66
N ASN A 172 3.79 -2.49 22.57
CA ASN A 172 3.78 -1.66 23.78
C ASN A 172 4.35 -0.25 23.47
N THR A 173 3.50 0.60 22.92
CA THR A 173 3.84 1.98 22.53
C THR A 173 2.86 2.98 23.14
N PRO A 174 3.27 4.23 23.38
CA PRO A 174 2.34 5.25 23.87
C PRO A 174 1.10 5.42 22.99
N CYS A 175 1.24 5.34 21.68
CA CYS A 175 0.10 5.49 20.76
C CYS A 175 -0.85 4.29 20.76
N ALA A 176 -0.39 3.08 21.09
CA ALA A 176 -1.28 1.94 21.30
C ALA A 176 -2.18 2.12 22.54
N GLN A 177 -1.65 2.82 23.57
CA GLN A 177 -2.37 3.03 24.83
C GLN A 177 -3.27 4.27 24.78
N THR A 178 -2.81 5.35 24.15
CA THR A 178 -3.48 6.65 24.19
C THR A 178 -4.26 7.00 22.92
N GLY A 179 -4.08 6.22 21.85
CA GLY A 179 -4.60 6.52 20.50
C GLY A 179 -3.88 7.70 19.82
N LYS A 180 -2.87 8.31 20.46
CA LYS A 180 -2.18 9.52 19.99
C LYS A 180 -0.67 9.28 19.88
N CYS A 181 -0.09 9.67 18.72
CA CYS A 181 1.35 9.64 18.53
C CYS A 181 2.06 10.59 19.50
N GLY A 182 2.97 10.04 20.31
CA GLY A 182 3.81 10.79 21.25
C GLY A 182 5.20 11.11 20.71
N ASN A 183 5.48 10.90 19.41
CA ASN A 183 6.82 11.03 18.81
C ASN A 183 7.89 10.27 19.62
N CYS A 184 7.58 9.04 20.00
CA CYS A 184 8.35 8.23 20.93
C CYS A 184 9.54 7.53 20.28
N TYR A 185 10.50 7.12 21.15
CA TYR A 185 11.59 6.20 20.83
C TYR A 185 11.41 4.88 21.59
N SER A 186 10.16 4.44 21.77
CA SER A 186 9.86 3.15 22.38
C SER A 186 10.56 2.02 21.65
N PRO A 187 11.10 1.00 22.33
CA PRO A 187 11.69 -0.19 21.67
C PRO A 187 10.72 -0.88 20.69
N ASP A 188 9.42 -0.80 20.97
CA ASP A 188 8.36 -1.36 20.13
C ASP A 188 7.83 -0.41 19.05
N CYS A 189 8.43 0.77 18.90
CA CYS A 189 8.02 1.75 17.90
C CYS A 189 8.11 1.19 16.48
N ILE A 190 7.06 1.42 15.68
CA ILE A 190 6.99 0.99 14.28
C ILE A 190 7.22 2.15 13.29
N CYS A 191 7.76 3.27 13.77
CA CYS A 191 7.93 4.51 12.99
C CYS A 191 9.41 4.91 12.86
N SER A 192 10.27 3.96 12.49
CA SER A 192 11.73 4.17 12.44
C SER A 192 12.21 4.77 11.13
N GLN A 193 11.49 4.52 10.03
CA GLN A 193 11.87 4.95 8.69
C GLN A 193 10.75 5.79 8.08
N ILE A 194 11.09 6.94 7.52
CA ILE A 194 10.17 7.77 6.71
C ILE A 194 10.70 7.77 5.29
N VAL A 195 9.92 7.20 4.37
CA VAL A 195 10.30 7.06 2.96
C VAL A 195 9.30 7.82 2.10
N ILE A 196 9.81 8.75 1.32
CA ILE A 196 9.05 9.53 0.35
C ILE A 196 9.50 9.10 -1.04
N THR A 197 8.64 8.39 -1.76
CA THR A 197 8.88 8.05 -3.16
C THR A 197 8.38 9.20 -4.02
N ARG A 198 9.28 10.10 -4.37
CA ARG A 198 8.98 11.29 -5.18
C ARG A 198 8.76 10.92 -6.64
N ARG A 199 9.53 9.96 -7.17
CA ARG A 199 9.44 9.42 -8.53
C ARG A 199 10.10 8.04 -8.59
N SER A 200 9.78 7.26 -9.62
CA SER A 200 10.54 6.05 -9.95
C SER A 200 11.63 6.37 -10.98
N SER A 201 12.84 5.82 -10.80
CA SER A 201 13.89 5.85 -11.82
C SER A 201 13.56 4.88 -12.96
N THR A 202 12.85 3.80 -12.68
CA THR A 202 12.42 2.80 -13.65
C THR A 202 10.97 3.08 -14.03
N PRO A 203 10.69 3.45 -15.30
CA PRO A 203 9.32 3.68 -15.77
C PRO A 203 8.44 2.45 -15.55
N ASN A 204 7.22 2.68 -15.14
CA ASN A 204 6.15 1.67 -14.98
C ASN A 204 6.44 0.53 -13.99
N ARG A 205 7.58 0.59 -13.25
CA ARG A 205 7.85 -0.39 -12.18
C ARG A 205 6.79 -0.32 -11.08
N ILE A 206 6.38 0.89 -10.70
CA ILE A 206 5.41 1.11 -9.63
C ILE A 206 4.06 1.47 -10.24
N LYS A 207 3.06 0.64 -9.96
CA LYS A 207 1.68 0.77 -10.39
C LYS A 207 0.81 1.05 -9.17
N VAL A 208 0.00 2.11 -9.22
CA VAL A 208 -0.83 2.55 -8.10
C VAL A 208 -2.31 2.47 -8.49
N ILE A 209 -3.08 1.70 -7.77
CA ILE A 209 -4.52 1.58 -7.93
C ILE A 209 -5.18 2.36 -6.79
N LEU A 210 -5.77 3.50 -7.14
CA LEU A 210 -6.58 4.31 -6.22
C LEU A 210 -8.00 3.77 -6.21
N VAL A 211 -8.53 3.50 -5.02
CA VAL A 211 -9.88 2.91 -4.85
C VAL A 211 -10.82 3.96 -4.25
N GLY A 212 -12.02 4.10 -4.83
CA GLY A 212 -13.05 5.03 -4.36
C GLY A 212 -13.52 4.80 -2.94
N GLU A 213 -13.29 3.60 -2.40
CA GLU A 213 -13.64 3.16 -1.05
C GLU A 213 -12.56 3.51 -0.02
N GLU A 214 -12.95 3.49 1.25
CA GLU A 214 -12.02 3.59 2.38
C GLU A 214 -11.44 2.21 2.70
N LEU A 215 -10.11 2.08 2.68
CA LEU A 215 -9.41 0.80 2.85
C LEU A 215 -8.20 0.94 3.77
N GLY A 216 -8.15 0.09 4.78
CA GLY A 216 -7.12 0.10 5.81
C GLY A 216 -7.03 1.44 6.56
N TYR A 217 -5.89 1.69 7.19
CA TYR A 217 -5.64 2.92 7.94
C TYR A 217 -4.44 3.70 7.43
#